data_8b6b371d8d98be4f35fda4650fa72936
#
_entry.id   8b6b371d8d98be4f35fda4650fa72936
#
_cell.length_a   1.000
_cell.length_b   1.000
_cell.length_c   1.000
_cell.angle_alpha   90.00
_cell.angle_beta   90.00
_cell.angle_gamma   90.00
#
_symmetry.space_group_name_H-M   'P 1'
#
loop_
_entity.id
_entity.type
_entity.pdbx_description
1 polymer ?
#
loop_
_entity_poly.entity_id
_entity_poly.type
_entity_poly.pdbx_seq_one_letter_code
_entity_poly.pdbx_strand_id
1 'polypeptide(L)'
;FEGFTAYYDNLITRRCGFRNEQEYLNELVSEFNLVLNRPGHKVQSVGLSSFDTWIKQYRPDENSSNVSISYYNKGAMLATMIDISIIAKTKGSKRLDNVLKAAYDKYYLIENRGITEQEFQELAEEVSGVSLQEIFDAVYTTEEIDYNAYFNAVGYQFIDINKATETASIGIKVSHQDGRTIIKNVDRNSAAWVDGLNVDDEIVAVNGNR
;
A
#
# COMPACT_ATOMS: atom_id res chain seq x y z
N PHE A 1 0.00 -6.73 11.46
CA PHE A 1 1.11 -6.12 12.24
C PHE A 1 2.26 -5.64 11.35
N GLU A 2 2.66 -6.37 10.32
CA GLU A 2 3.78 -5.99 9.44
C GLU A 2 3.56 -4.65 8.71
N GLY A 3 2.32 -4.31 8.40
CA GLY A 3 1.99 -2.98 7.88
C GLY A 3 2.30 -1.86 8.88
N PHE A 4 2.07 -2.08 10.18
CA PHE A 4 2.46 -1.12 11.21
C PHE A 4 3.98 -1.00 11.32
N THR A 5 4.73 -2.11 11.26
CA THR A 5 6.20 -2.05 11.29
C THR A 5 6.76 -1.30 10.09
N ALA A 6 6.24 -1.55 8.88
CA ALA A 6 6.63 -0.83 7.67
C ALA A 6 6.28 0.67 7.74
N TYR A 7 5.14 1.03 8.30
CA TYR A 7 4.77 2.43 8.56
C TYR A 7 5.74 3.11 9.53
N TYR A 8 6.04 2.45 10.66
CA TYR A 8 6.91 3.02 11.68
C TYR A 8 8.38 3.07 11.27
N ASP A 9 8.86 2.18 10.42
CA ASP A 9 10.22 2.21 9.88
C ASP A 9 10.51 3.57 9.24
N ASN A 10 9.67 4.01 8.32
CA ASN A 10 9.80 5.32 7.69
C ASN A 10 9.56 6.49 8.66
N LEU A 11 8.55 6.39 9.53
CA LEU A 11 8.20 7.46 10.48
C LEU A 11 9.30 7.67 11.54
N ILE A 12 9.89 6.60 12.07
CA ILE A 12 10.95 6.69 13.09
C ILE A 12 12.20 7.33 12.51
N THR A 13 12.62 6.97 11.30
CA THR A 13 13.77 7.59 10.63
C THR A 13 13.56 9.09 10.42
N ARG A 14 12.33 9.52 10.11
CA ARG A 14 11.95 10.94 10.06
C ARG A 14 12.02 11.61 11.44
N ARG A 15 11.48 10.97 12.48
CA ARG A 15 11.47 11.50 13.86
C ARG A 15 12.90 11.65 14.43
N CYS A 16 13.79 10.73 14.08
CA CYS A 16 15.18 10.77 14.50
C CYS A 16 16.05 11.77 13.69
N GLY A 17 15.47 12.46 12.71
CA GLY A 17 16.16 13.46 11.91
C GLY A 17 17.06 12.90 10.80
N PHE A 18 17.02 11.58 10.53
CA PHE A 18 17.74 10.96 9.42
C PHE A 18 17.11 11.27 8.05
N ARG A 19 15.85 11.68 8.03
CA ARG A 19 15.12 12.11 6.83
C ARG A 19 14.45 13.46 7.08
N ASN A 20 14.49 14.34 6.09
CA ASN A 20 13.72 15.57 6.09
C ASN A 20 12.25 15.27 5.69
N GLU A 21 11.40 16.31 5.68
CA GLU A 21 9.99 16.16 5.36
C GLU A 21 9.77 15.66 3.92
N GLN A 22 10.48 16.24 2.95
CA GLN A 22 10.35 15.87 1.54
C GLN A 22 10.78 14.42 1.28
N GLU A 23 11.85 13.98 1.92
CA GLU A 23 12.33 12.61 1.84
C GLU A 23 11.29 11.63 2.41
N TYR A 24 10.69 11.96 3.55
CA TYR A 24 9.61 11.16 4.14
C TYR A 24 8.37 11.09 3.23
N LEU A 25 7.96 12.22 2.64
CA LEU A 25 6.83 12.26 1.71
C LEU A 25 7.13 11.45 0.43
N ASN A 26 8.35 11.50 -0.08
CA ASN A 26 8.76 10.71 -1.24
C ASN A 26 8.69 9.20 -0.95
N GLU A 27 9.11 8.76 0.24
CA GLU A 27 8.97 7.36 0.65
C GLU A 27 7.49 6.96 0.76
N LEU A 28 6.67 7.82 1.34
CA LEU A 28 5.22 7.57 1.43
C LEU A 28 4.60 7.42 0.03
N VAL A 29 4.95 8.30 -0.91
CA VAL A 29 4.52 8.20 -2.32
C VAL A 29 5.00 6.88 -2.93
N SER A 30 6.24 6.47 -2.66
CA SER A 30 6.78 5.19 -3.13
C SER A 30 5.96 4.00 -2.62
N GLU A 31 5.61 3.97 -1.34
CA GLU A 31 4.75 2.94 -0.75
C GLU A 31 3.40 2.84 -1.45
N PHE A 32 2.75 3.98 -1.69
CA PHE A 32 1.48 4.02 -2.42
C PHE A 32 1.63 3.51 -3.85
N ASN A 33 2.67 3.93 -4.56
CA ASN A 33 2.93 3.50 -5.93
C ASN A 33 3.20 1.98 -6.04
N LEU A 34 3.89 1.39 -5.05
CA LEU A 34 4.12 -0.06 -5.01
C LEU A 34 2.82 -0.88 -4.94
N VAL A 35 1.76 -0.30 -4.42
CA VAL A 35 0.44 -0.94 -4.36
C VAL A 35 -0.44 -0.52 -5.52
N LEU A 36 -0.67 0.78 -5.72
CA LEU A 36 -1.67 1.29 -6.66
C LEU A 36 -1.31 1.04 -8.13
N ASN A 37 -0.01 0.93 -8.45
CA ASN A 37 0.45 0.59 -9.79
C ASN A 37 0.52 -0.93 -10.05
N ARG A 38 0.04 -1.77 -9.12
CA ARG A 38 -0.06 -3.22 -9.32
C ARG A 38 -1.52 -3.60 -9.57
N PRO A 39 -1.88 -4.22 -10.70
CA PRO A 39 -3.25 -4.68 -10.95
C PRO A 39 -3.78 -5.60 -9.84
N GLY A 40 -2.90 -6.35 -9.18
CA GLY A 40 -3.22 -7.25 -8.07
C GLY A 40 -3.92 -6.57 -6.89
N HIS A 41 -3.81 -5.23 -6.71
CA HIS A 41 -4.51 -4.53 -5.62
C HIS A 41 -6.04 -4.57 -5.77
N LYS A 42 -6.54 -4.81 -6.99
CA LYS A 42 -7.97 -5.01 -7.28
C LYS A 42 -8.41 -6.48 -7.20
N VAL A 43 -7.48 -7.39 -6.92
CA VAL A 43 -7.70 -8.83 -6.93
C VAL A 43 -7.54 -9.45 -5.54
N GLN A 44 -6.56 -8.98 -4.78
CA GLN A 44 -6.22 -9.53 -3.48
C GLN A 44 -6.34 -8.48 -2.39
N SER A 45 -7.09 -8.78 -1.32
CA SER A 45 -7.14 -7.96 -0.12
C SER A 45 -5.85 -8.09 0.71
N VAL A 46 -5.58 -7.13 1.59
CA VAL A 46 -4.40 -7.20 2.46
C VAL A 46 -4.48 -8.36 3.45
N GLY A 47 -5.67 -8.68 3.96
CA GLY A 47 -5.86 -9.84 4.84
C GLY A 47 -5.53 -11.14 4.13
N LEU A 48 -6.00 -11.33 2.90
CA LEU A 48 -5.67 -12.51 2.09
C LEU A 48 -4.18 -12.55 1.72
N SER A 49 -3.57 -11.40 1.39
CA SER A 49 -2.13 -11.32 1.11
C SER A 49 -1.27 -11.74 2.31
N SER A 50 -1.71 -11.40 3.52
CA SER A 50 -1.06 -11.86 4.75
C SER A 50 -1.23 -13.38 4.96
N PHE A 51 -2.43 -13.90 4.71
CA PHE A 51 -2.76 -15.31 4.94
C PHE A 51 -1.98 -16.25 4.00
N ASP A 52 -1.93 -15.93 2.72
CA ASP A 52 -1.30 -16.80 1.71
C ASP A 52 0.12 -16.36 1.28
N THR A 53 0.76 -15.55 2.12
CA THR A 53 2.06 -14.92 1.82
C THR A 53 3.16 -15.92 1.43
N TRP A 54 3.22 -17.09 2.10
CA TRP A 54 4.24 -18.10 1.86
C TRP A 54 4.14 -18.78 0.49
N ILE A 55 2.94 -18.79 -0.10
CA ILE A 55 2.69 -19.41 -1.40
C ILE A 55 2.61 -18.41 -2.55
N LYS A 56 2.45 -17.09 -2.25
CA LYS A 56 2.37 -16.02 -3.25
C LYS A 56 3.51 -15.00 -3.13
N GLN A 57 3.57 -14.26 -2.04
CA GLN A 57 4.54 -13.16 -1.89
C GLN A 57 5.99 -13.65 -1.94
N TYR A 58 6.30 -14.78 -1.29
CA TYR A 58 7.65 -15.36 -1.25
C TYR A 58 7.92 -16.40 -2.35
N ARG A 59 6.98 -16.60 -3.27
CA ARG A 59 7.12 -17.45 -4.46
C ARG A 59 6.54 -16.74 -5.69
N PRO A 60 7.09 -15.57 -6.06
CA PRO A 60 6.56 -14.81 -7.18
C PRO A 60 6.82 -15.52 -8.50
N ASP A 61 5.89 -15.36 -9.42
CA ASP A 61 5.98 -15.70 -10.83
C ASP A 61 5.75 -14.44 -11.70
N GLU A 62 5.75 -14.61 -13.01
CA GLU A 62 5.55 -13.53 -13.98
C GLU A 62 4.17 -12.85 -13.87
N ASN A 63 3.17 -13.56 -13.32
CA ASN A 63 1.80 -13.06 -13.15
C ASN A 63 1.53 -12.46 -11.77
N SER A 64 2.48 -12.56 -10.84
CA SER A 64 2.27 -12.16 -9.43
C SER A 64 1.83 -10.72 -9.27
N SER A 65 2.30 -9.79 -10.14
CA SER A 65 1.87 -8.39 -10.10
C SER A 65 0.39 -8.19 -10.41
N ASN A 66 -0.21 -9.12 -11.15
CA ASN A 66 -1.61 -9.08 -11.59
C ASN A 66 -2.60 -9.66 -10.57
N VAL A 67 -2.12 -10.47 -9.62
CA VAL A 67 -2.99 -11.26 -8.74
C VAL A 67 -2.67 -11.11 -7.25
N SER A 68 -1.58 -10.44 -6.89
CA SER A 68 -1.15 -10.30 -5.50
C SER A 68 -0.63 -8.90 -5.18
N ILE A 69 -0.65 -8.57 -3.88
CA ILE A 69 -0.05 -7.36 -3.32
C ILE A 69 0.88 -7.71 -2.16
N SER A 70 1.69 -6.75 -1.74
CA SER A 70 2.44 -6.84 -0.50
C SER A 70 1.58 -6.38 0.67
N TYR A 71 1.39 -7.25 1.66
CA TYR A 71 0.72 -6.90 2.91
C TYR A 71 1.52 -5.92 3.77
N TYR A 72 2.82 -5.81 3.56
CA TYR A 72 3.66 -4.75 4.16
C TYR A 72 3.24 -3.38 3.64
N ASN A 73 3.29 -3.21 2.31
CA ASN A 73 3.02 -1.90 1.67
C ASN A 73 1.55 -1.47 1.82
N LYS A 74 0.58 -2.35 1.47
CA LYS A 74 -0.85 -2.01 1.64
C LYS A 74 -1.19 -1.83 3.12
N GLY A 75 -0.59 -2.62 4.02
CA GLY A 75 -0.76 -2.46 5.46
C GLY A 75 -0.19 -1.15 5.98
N ALA A 76 0.96 -0.69 5.46
CA ALA A 76 1.53 0.63 5.79
C ALA A 76 0.64 1.78 5.31
N MET A 77 0.02 1.64 4.12
CA MET A 77 -0.98 2.60 3.65
C MET A 77 -2.16 2.69 4.61
N LEU A 78 -2.73 1.56 5.04
CA LEU A 78 -3.85 1.55 5.99
C LEU A 78 -3.43 2.10 7.37
N ALA A 79 -2.23 1.78 7.86
CA ALA A 79 -1.68 2.35 9.09
C ALA A 79 -1.53 3.88 9.00
N THR A 80 -1.11 4.39 7.83
CA THR A 80 -1.06 5.82 7.55
C THR A 80 -2.46 6.44 7.65
N MET A 81 -3.49 5.81 7.09
CA MET A 81 -4.87 6.32 7.15
C MET A 81 -5.41 6.32 8.59
N ILE A 82 -5.11 5.28 9.38
CA ILE A 82 -5.45 5.25 10.80
C ILE A 82 -4.80 6.43 11.55
N ASP A 83 -3.50 6.63 11.39
CA ASP A 83 -2.78 7.72 12.09
C ASP A 83 -3.30 9.10 11.68
N ILE A 84 -3.49 9.34 10.38
CA ILE A 84 -4.08 10.58 9.85
C ILE A 84 -5.47 10.83 10.44
N SER A 85 -6.33 9.81 10.50
CA SER A 85 -7.68 9.93 11.07
C SER A 85 -7.64 10.34 12.53
N ILE A 86 -6.75 9.72 13.31
CA ILE A 86 -6.55 10.06 14.72
C ILE A 86 -6.02 11.50 14.87
N ILE A 87 -4.99 11.87 14.11
CA ILE A 87 -4.40 13.21 14.15
C ILE A 87 -5.44 14.27 13.79
N ALA A 88 -6.19 14.08 12.72
CA ALA A 88 -7.23 15.01 12.26
C ALA A 88 -8.34 15.18 13.33
N LYS A 89 -8.88 14.07 13.84
CA LYS A 89 -9.95 14.07 14.84
C LYS A 89 -9.52 14.73 16.15
N THR A 90 -8.30 14.45 16.60
CA THR A 90 -7.79 14.91 17.89
C THR A 90 -7.01 16.21 17.80
N LYS A 91 -6.94 16.82 16.60
CA LYS A 91 -6.16 18.03 16.33
C LYS A 91 -4.69 17.89 16.76
N GLY A 92 -4.13 16.71 16.50
CA GLY A 92 -2.74 16.39 16.81
C GLY A 92 -2.44 16.02 18.27
N SER A 93 -3.44 15.98 19.17
CA SER A 93 -3.20 15.61 20.57
C SER A 93 -3.00 14.12 20.78
N LYS A 94 -3.45 13.28 19.83
CA LYS A 94 -3.24 11.84 19.81
C LYS A 94 -2.84 11.38 18.42
N ARG A 95 -2.26 10.20 18.35
CA ARG A 95 -1.88 9.52 17.13
C ARG A 95 -1.79 8.01 17.36
N LEU A 96 -1.42 7.23 16.35
CA LEU A 96 -1.34 5.77 16.42
C LEU A 96 -0.44 5.26 17.57
N ASP A 97 0.62 6.01 17.95
CA ASP A 97 1.45 5.71 19.12
C ASP A 97 0.63 5.55 20.42
N ASN A 98 -0.40 6.38 20.60
CA ASN A 98 -1.27 6.31 21.78
C ASN A 98 -2.10 5.03 21.81
N VAL A 99 -2.56 4.58 20.63
CA VAL A 99 -3.28 3.31 20.47
C VAL A 99 -2.36 2.13 20.79
N LEU A 100 -1.17 2.11 20.20
CA LEU A 100 -0.21 1.02 20.43
C LEU A 100 0.24 0.96 21.88
N LYS A 101 0.46 2.12 22.51
CA LYS A 101 0.78 2.16 23.95
C LYS A 101 -0.38 1.62 24.80
N ALA A 102 -1.62 2.03 24.52
CA ALA A 102 -2.79 1.55 25.25
C ALA A 102 -2.98 0.03 25.05
N ALA A 103 -2.74 -0.50 23.83
CA ALA A 103 -2.78 -1.92 23.56
C ALA A 103 -1.73 -2.69 24.37
N TYR A 104 -0.50 -2.17 24.41
CA TYR A 104 0.57 -2.75 25.20
C TYR A 104 0.25 -2.76 26.71
N ASP A 105 -0.18 -1.61 27.24
CA ASP A 105 -0.51 -1.47 28.65
C ASP A 105 -1.66 -2.42 29.06
N LYS A 106 -2.75 -2.45 28.31
CA LYS A 106 -3.94 -3.24 28.62
C LYS A 106 -3.70 -4.73 28.43
N TYR A 107 -3.34 -5.13 27.21
CA TYR A 107 -3.34 -6.55 26.85
C TYR A 107 -2.06 -7.27 27.29
N TYR A 108 -0.90 -6.64 27.09
CA TYR A 108 0.36 -7.28 27.44
C TYR A 108 0.69 -7.14 28.94
N LEU A 109 0.69 -5.92 29.50
CA LEU A 109 1.11 -5.71 30.89
C LEU A 109 0.05 -6.15 31.91
N ILE A 110 -1.24 -5.88 31.66
CA ILE A 110 -2.31 -6.15 32.62
C ILE A 110 -2.89 -7.55 32.40
N GLU A 111 -3.29 -7.86 31.16
CA GLU A 111 -3.98 -9.12 30.85
C GLU A 111 -3.02 -10.27 30.50
N ASN A 112 -1.73 -9.97 30.28
CA ASN A 112 -0.67 -10.93 29.91
C ASN A 112 -1.04 -11.85 28.74
N ARG A 113 -1.61 -11.27 27.67
CA ARG A 113 -2.04 -11.98 26.47
C ARG A 113 -1.85 -11.14 25.21
N GLY A 114 -2.07 -11.74 24.06
CA GLY A 114 -2.21 -11.02 22.78
C GLY A 114 -3.54 -10.30 22.65
N ILE A 115 -3.69 -9.56 21.56
CA ILE A 115 -4.88 -8.80 21.18
C ILE A 115 -5.47 -9.41 19.91
N THR A 116 -6.80 -9.49 19.82
CA THR A 116 -7.52 -9.83 18.58
C THR A 116 -7.65 -8.62 17.68
N GLU A 117 -8.00 -8.84 16.41
CA GLU A 117 -8.22 -7.76 15.44
C GLU A 117 -9.38 -6.86 15.85
N GLN A 118 -10.48 -7.45 16.29
CA GLN A 118 -11.64 -6.71 16.77
C GLN A 118 -11.30 -5.86 18.01
N GLU A 119 -10.61 -6.43 18.98
CA GLU A 119 -10.17 -5.68 20.18
C GLU A 119 -9.22 -4.53 19.82
N PHE A 120 -8.39 -4.71 18.79
CA PHE A 120 -7.51 -3.64 18.33
C PHE A 120 -8.30 -2.50 17.68
N GLN A 121 -9.30 -2.81 16.84
CA GLN A 121 -10.20 -1.80 16.27
C GLN A 121 -10.96 -1.06 17.36
N GLU A 122 -11.63 -1.76 18.28
CA GLU A 122 -12.39 -1.18 19.38
C GLU A 122 -11.52 -0.25 20.25
N LEU A 123 -10.31 -0.71 20.60
CA LEU A 123 -9.35 0.09 21.37
C LEU A 123 -8.90 1.35 20.58
N ALA A 124 -8.62 1.21 19.29
CA ALA A 124 -8.21 2.34 18.46
C ALA A 124 -9.31 3.39 18.36
N GLU A 125 -10.56 2.97 18.21
CA GLU A 125 -11.74 3.85 18.20
C GLU A 125 -12.00 4.48 19.58
N GLU A 126 -11.85 3.73 20.67
CA GLU A 126 -11.95 4.23 22.04
C GLU A 126 -10.89 5.30 22.33
N VAL A 127 -9.63 5.03 22.01
CA VAL A 127 -8.51 5.95 22.26
C VAL A 127 -8.63 7.22 21.42
N SER A 128 -9.02 7.09 20.17
CA SER A 128 -9.06 8.21 19.21
C SER A 128 -10.38 8.99 19.21
N GLY A 129 -11.47 8.34 19.54
CA GLY A 129 -12.82 8.90 19.40
C GLY A 129 -13.27 9.07 17.94
N VAL A 130 -12.67 8.30 17.00
CA VAL A 130 -13.04 8.28 15.58
C VAL A 130 -13.41 6.87 15.15
N SER A 131 -14.44 6.71 14.29
CA SER A 131 -14.69 5.42 13.67
C SER A 131 -13.63 5.12 12.63
N LEU A 132 -13.08 3.92 12.69
CA LEU A 132 -12.07 3.39 11.77
C LEU A 132 -12.63 2.26 10.91
N GLN A 133 -13.95 2.04 10.92
CA GLN A 133 -14.63 0.92 10.26
C GLN A 133 -14.25 0.82 8.78
N GLU A 134 -14.30 1.91 8.03
CA GLU A 134 -13.94 1.93 6.60
C GLU A 134 -12.52 1.40 6.36
N ILE A 135 -11.55 1.79 7.20
CA ILE A 135 -10.16 1.35 7.06
C ILE A 135 -10.02 -0.13 7.41
N PHE A 136 -10.74 -0.61 8.44
CA PHE A 136 -10.72 -2.02 8.82
C PHE A 136 -11.46 -2.90 7.81
N ASP A 137 -12.54 -2.42 7.19
CA ASP A 137 -13.22 -3.11 6.08
C ASP A 137 -12.27 -3.27 4.87
N ALA A 138 -11.46 -2.26 4.57
CA ALA A 138 -10.45 -2.31 3.52
C ALA A 138 -9.33 -3.34 3.76
N VAL A 139 -9.21 -3.91 4.98
CA VAL A 139 -8.30 -5.05 5.24
C VAL A 139 -8.77 -6.30 4.52
N TYR A 140 -10.10 -6.51 4.39
CA TYR A 140 -10.69 -7.73 3.88
C TYR A 140 -11.30 -7.60 2.48
N THR A 141 -11.34 -6.37 1.95
CA THR A 141 -11.88 -6.08 0.63
C THR A 141 -10.80 -5.58 -0.32
N THR A 142 -11.14 -5.49 -1.60
CA THR A 142 -10.32 -4.83 -2.63
C THR A 142 -10.88 -3.47 -3.02
N GLU A 143 -11.85 -2.98 -2.27
CA GLU A 143 -12.43 -1.65 -2.47
C GLU A 143 -11.42 -0.57 -2.10
N GLU A 144 -11.39 0.48 -2.90
CA GLU A 144 -10.51 1.61 -2.69
C GLU A 144 -11.16 2.61 -1.75
N ILE A 145 -10.42 3.03 -0.72
CA ILE A 145 -10.81 4.16 0.13
C ILE A 145 -10.43 5.47 -0.55
N ASP A 146 -11.12 6.56 -0.21
CA ASP A 146 -10.77 7.90 -0.70
C ASP A 146 -9.54 8.47 0.02
N TYR A 147 -8.34 8.05 -0.43
CA TYR A 147 -7.07 8.55 0.15
C TYR A 147 -6.99 10.08 0.20
N ASN A 148 -7.57 10.78 -0.81
CA ASN A 148 -7.51 12.23 -0.84
C ASN A 148 -8.32 12.88 0.28
N ALA A 149 -9.45 12.29 0.70
CA ALA A 149 -10.21 12.78 1.85
C ALA A 149 -9.38 12.73 3.14
N TYR A 150 -8.62 11.64 3.35
CA TYR A 150 -7.72 11.51 4.51
C TYR A 150 -6.59 12.53 4.49
N PHE A 151 -5.87 12.66 3.38
CA PHE A 151 -4.76 13.62 3.27
C PHE A 151 -5.23 15.08 3.39
N ASN A 152 -6.36 15.42 2.80
CA ASN A 152 -6.95 16.77 2.93
C ASN A 152 -7.26 17.13 4.39
N ALA A 153 -7.65 16.17 5.21
CA ALA A 153 -7.94 16.42 6.63
C ALA A 153 -6.72 16.88 7.45
N VAL A 154 -5.51 16.66 6.93
CA VAL A 154 -4.24 17.09 7.54
C VAL A 154 -3.47 18.09 6.68
N GLY A 155 -4.12 18.68 5.67
CA GLY A 155 -3.57 19.79 4.86
C GLY A 155 -2.69 19.34 3.68
N TYR A 156 -2.73 18.06 3.29
CA TYR A 156 -2.07 17.55 2.09
C TYR A 156 -3.09 17.18 1.02
N GLN A 157 -2.66 17.15 -0.23
CA GLN A 157 -3.46 16.68 -1.35
C GLN A 157 -2.84 15.42 -1.95
N PHE A 158 -3.66 14.39 -2.14
CA PHE A 158 -3.27 13.18 -2.84
C PHE A 158 -3.62 13.33 -4.32
N ILE A 159 -2.61 13.31 -5.21
CA ILE A 159 -2.79 13.54 -6.65
C ILE A 159 -2.28 12.31 -7.42
N ASP A 160 -3.15 11.69 -8.22
CA ASP A 160 -2.75 10.72 -9.22
C ASP A 160 -2.23 11.45 -10.46
N ILE A 161 -0.90 11.51 -10.62
CA ILE A 161 -0.24 12.21 -11.72
C ILE A 161 -0.60 11.58 -13.07
N ASN A 162 -0.73 10.26 -13.16
CA ASN A 162 -1.05 9.57 -14.42
C ASN A 162 -2.45 9.94 -14.91
N LYS A 163 -3.40 10.06 -13.98
CA LYS A 163 -4.76 10.52 -14.27
C LYS A 163 -4.80 11.99 -14.67
N ALA A 164 -4.00 12.81 -13.99
CA ALA A 164 -3.94 14.25 -14.25
C ALA A 164 -3.26 14.62 -15.59
N THR A 165 -2.32 13.80 -16.04
CA THR A 165 -1.55 14.05 -17.28
C THR A 165 -2.07 13.27 -18.49
N GLU A 166 -3.12 12.44 -18.33
CA GLU A 166 -3.66 11.57 -19.39
C GLU A 166 -2.56 10.77 -20.13
N THR A 167 -1.55 10.32 -19.40
CA THR A 167 -0.40 9.63 -19.95
C THR A 167 -0.82 8.27 -20.52
N ALA A 168 -0.60 8.05 -21.81
CA ALA A 168 -0.87 6.77 -22.43
C ALA A 168 0.13 5.70 -21.95
N SER A 169 -0.38 4.52 -21.60
CA SER A 169 0.42 3.36 -21.24
C SER A 169 -0.14 2.12 -21.92
N ILE A 170 0.75 1.30 -22.49
CA ILE A 170 0.35 0.01 -23.04
C ILE A 170 0.34 -1.11 -21.98
N GLY A 171 0.88 -0.86 -20.78
CA GLY A 171 0.85 -1.78 -19.64
C GLY A 171 1.84 -2.94 -19.77
N ILE A 172 3.08 -2.67 -20.18
CA ILE A 172 4.17 -3.65 -20.18
C ILE A 172 5.39 -3.14 -19.43
N LYS A 173 6.20 -4.08 -18.93
CA LYS A 173 7.58 -3.81 -18.50
C LYS A 173 8.51 -4.63 -19.38
N VAL A 174 9.60 -3.99 -19.81
CA VAL A 174 10.57 -4.62 -20.70
C VAL A 174 11.95 -4.69 -20.07
N SER A 175 12.76 -5.65 -20.51
CA SER A 175 14.18 -5.74 -20.22
C SER A 175 14.94 -5.67 -21.53
N HIS A 176 16.03 -4.89 -21.53
CA HIS A 176 16.97 -4.82 -22.65
C HIS A 176 18.20 -5.64 -22.30
N GLN A 177 18.41 -6.72 -23.04
CA GLN A 177 19.52 -7.65 -22.83
C GLN A 177 20.02 -8.16 -24.18
N ASP A 178 21.34 -8.12 -24.41
CA ASP A 178 22.00 -8.63 -25.62
C ASP A 178 21.39 -8.10 -26.93
N GLY A 179 21.02 -6.80 -26.94
CA GLY A 179 20.41 -6.15 -28.10
C GLY A 179 18.94 -6.53 -28.37
N ARG A 180 18.33 -7.29 -27.48
CA ARG A 180 16.91 -7.72 -27.55
C ARG A 180 16.07 -6.97 -26.52
N THR A 181 14.85 -6.66 -26.88
CA THR A 181 13.85 -6.07 -25.97
C THR A 181 12.79 -7.12 -25.65
N ILE A 182 12.83 -7.66 -24.43
CA ILE A 182 11.97 -8.75 -23.99
C ILE A 182 10.93 -8.24 -23.00
N ILE A 183 9.66 -8.58 -23.21
CA ILE A 183 8.56 -8.28 -22.29
C ILE A 183 8.75 -9.13 -21.02
N LYS A 184 8.74 -8.47 -19.84
CA LYS A 184 8.89 -9.14 -18.52
C LYS A 184 7.63 -9.05 -17.67
N ASN A 185 6.69 -8.20 -18.04
CA ASN A 185 5.39 -8.11 -17.39
C ASN A 185 4.37 -7.57 -18.38
N VAL A 186 3.15 -8.06 -18.29
CA VAL A 186 1.97 -7.51 -18.97
C VAL A 186 0.91 -7.26 -17.93
N ASP A 187 0.52 -6.01 -17.74
CA ASP A 187 -0.46 -5.61 -16.75
C ASP A 187 -1.87 -6.06 -17.16
N ARG A 188 -2.56 -6.72 -16.26
CA ARG A 188 -3.92 -7.22 -16.47
C ARG A 188 -4.86 -6.09 -16.91
N ASN A 189 -5.68 -6.36 -17.92
CA ASN A 189 -6.63 -5.42 -18.51
C ASN A 189 -5.99 -4.20 -19.20
N SER A 190 -4.68 -4.19 -19.40
CA SER A 190 -4.00 -3.19 -20.22
C SER A 190 -4.25 -3.42 -21.72
N ALA A 191 -3.88 -2.45 -22.57
CA ALA A 191 -3.94 -2.62 -24.03
C ALA A 191 -3.14 -3.83 -24.48
N ALA A 192 -1.92 -3.99 -23.96
CA ALA A 192 -1.06 -5.13 -24.26
C ALA A 192 -1.71 -6.47 -23.88
N TRP A 193 -2.38 -6.54 -22.73
CA TRP A 193 -3.10 -7.73 -22.30
C TRP A 193 -4.25 -8.09 -23.22
N VAL A 194 -5.06 -7.10 -23.60
CA VAL A 194 -6.24 -7.28 -24.46
C VAL A 194 -5.82 -7.69 -25.88
N ASP A 195 -4.73 -7.11 -26.38
CA ASP A 195 -4.21 -7.37 -27.74
C ASP A 195 -3.30 -8.61 -27.81
N GLY A 196 -3.09 -9.31 -26.68
CA GLY A 196 -2.46 -10.63 -26.64
C GLY A 196 -0.94 -10.64 -26.60
N LEU A 197 -0.30 -9.54 -26.15
CA LEU A 197 1.13 -9.58 -25.82
C LEU A 197 1.36 -10.44 -24.57
N ASN A 198 2.47 -11.18 -24.55
CA ASN A 198 2.81 -12.07 -23.47
C ASN A 198 4.21 -11.80 -22.91
N VAL A 199 4.42 -12.28 -21.70
CA VAL A 199 5.76 -12.34 -21.10
C VAL A 199 6.65 -13.22 -21.99
N ASP A 200 7.92 -12.81 -22.09
CA ASP A 200 8.97 -13.38 -22.94
C ASP A 200 8.81 -13.15 -24.46
N ASP A 201 7.76 -12.44 -24.90
CA ASP A 201 7.73 -11.94 -26.28
C ASP A 201 8.88 -10.94 -26.51
N GLU A 202 9.47 -10.98 -27.71
CA GLU A 202 10.49 -10.05 -28.16
C GLU A 202 9.88 -8.92 -29.01
N ILE A 203 10.10 -7.69 -28.60
CA ILE A 203 9.75 -6.53 -29.41
C ILE A 203 10.88 -6.30 -30.42
N VAL A 204 10.66 -6.69 -31.67
CA VAL A 204 11.67 -6.58 -32.76
C VAL A 204 11.66 -5.20 -33.37
N ALA A 205 10.49 -4.59 -33.51
CA ALA A 205 10.31 -3.25 -34.07
C ALA A 205 8.96 -2.66 -33.70
N VAL A 206 8.89 -1.32 -33.67
CA VAL A 206 7.65 -0.57 -33.49
C VAL A 206 7.50 0.38 -34.69
N ASN A 207 6.43 0.23 -35.49
CA ASN A 207 6.19 1.02 -36.72
C ASN A 207 7.39 0.97 -37.70
N GLY A 208 8.06 -0.17 -37.79
CA GLY A 208 9.22 -0.36 -38.66
C GLY A 208 10.56 0.14 -38.09
N ASN A 209 10.55 0.81 -36.93
CA ASN A 209 11.77 1.22 -36.22
C ASN A 209 12.22 0.11 -35.28
N ARG A 210 13.50 -0.26 -35.36
CA ARG A 210 14.14 -1.26 -34.48
C ARG A 210 14.81 -0.60 -33.32
#